data_99cfab43ba3ddae8525e3af9d134b531
#
_entry.id   99cfab43ba3ddae8525e3af9d134b531
#
_cell.length_a   1.000
_cell.length_b   1.000
_cell.length_c   1.000
_cell.angle_alpha   90.00
_cell.angle_beta   90.00
_cell.angle_gamma   90.00
#
_symmetry.space_group_name_H-M   'P 1'
#
loop_
_entity.id
_entity.type
_entity.pdbx_description
1 polymer ?
#
loop_
_entity_poly.entity_id
_entity_poly.type
_entity_poly.pdbx_seq_one_letter_code
_entity_poly.pdbx_strand_id
1 'polypeptide(L)'
;QMFIDLFSAAEDELLRQRATDIGDLRARMLGILLHVEEVDLSALPAGTVLAAHDLTPSMTIGLDKEHVAGILTETGGKTSHSAILARALEVPAVLSVPDVLEIAKDGVTAVVDGGEGVVILSPEQGQLEDYQARRAKWLGERELLQIYRDRGTRTADGRKVELYANIGGISDAEAAVHAGAEGIGLFRTEFLFMDCTALPSEEEQYEVYRQVSQLMAGKEVIIRTLDVGGDKAIDYLGM
;
A
#
# COMPACT_ATOMS: atom_id res chain seq x y z
N GLN A 1 -27.50 -6.00 -7.06
CA GLN A 1 -27.66 -5.90 -5.61
C GLN A 1 -27.61 -7.28 -4.92
N MET A 2 -28.42 -8.26 -5.32
CA MET A 2 -28.50 -9.61 -4.74
C MET A 2 -27.12 -10.30 -4.57
N PHE A 3 -26.23 -10.20 -5.55
CA PHE A 3 -24.88 -10.76 -5.43
C PHE A 3 -24.02 -10.01 -4.41
N ILE A 4 -24.11 -8.69 -4.35
CA ILE A 4 -23.41 -7.88 -3.35
C ILE A 4 -23.86 -8.29 -1.95
N ASP A 5 -25.17 -8.40 -1.73
CA ASP A 5 -25.74 -8.79 -0.44
C ASP A 5 -25.33 -10.22 -0.06
N LEU A 6 -25.30 -11.14 -1.04
CA LEU A 6 -24.85 -12.52 -0.84
C LEU A 6 -23.38 -12.61 -0.41
N PHE A 7 -22.50 -11.92 -1.13
CA PHE A 7 -21.06 -11.93 -0.81
C PHE A 7 -20.76 -11.16 0.47
N SER A 8 -21.46 -10.07 0.75
CA SER A 8 -21.29 -9.32 2.03
C SER A 8 -21.69 -10.12 3.26
N ALA A 9 -22.64 -11.06 3.11
CA ALA A 9 -23.11 -11.94 4.18
C ALA A 9 -22.26 -13.21 4.35
N ALA A 10 -21.24 -13.42 3.50
CA ALA A 10 -20.39 -14.60 3.59
C ALA A 10 -19.51 -14.58 4.85
N GLU A 11 -19.28 -15.74 5.44
CA GLU A 11 -18.37 -15.90 6.59
C GLU A 11 -16.91 -15.72 6.18
N ASP A 12 -16.59 -16.07 4.94
CA ASP A 12 -15.25 -15.98 4.36
C ASP A 12 -14.88 -14.52 4.02
N GLU A 13 -13.74 -14.06 4.55
CA GLU A 13 -13.19 -12.72 4.34
C GLU A 13 -12.91 -12.41 2.86
N LEU A 14 -12.39 -13.39 2.11
CA LEU A 14 -12.14 -13.26 0.67
C LEU A 14 -13.43 -13.03 -0.11
N LEU A 15 -14.50 -13.75 0.25
CA LEU A 15 -15.81 -13.56 -0.37
C LEU A 15 -16.39 -12.19 -0.03
N ARG A 16 -16.22 -11.70 1.21
CA ARG A 16 -16.66 -10.35 1.58
C ARG A 16 -15.91 -9.27 0.77
N GLN A 17 -14.61 -9.43 0.55
CA GLN A 17 -13.85 -8.51 -0.30
C GLN A 17 -14.39 -8.49 -1.74
N ARG A 18 -14.85 -9.62 -2.28
CA ARG A 18 -15.47 -9.69 -3.62
C ARG A 18 -16.79 -8.90 -3.73
N ALA A 19 -17.47 -8.63 -2.61
CA ALA A 19 -18.64 -7.76 -2.62
C ALA A 19 -18.29 -6.34 -3.08
N THR A 20 -17.13 -5.83 -2.69
CA THR A 20 -16.62 -4.52 -3.11
C THR A 20 -16.36 -4.50 -4.62
N ASP A 21 -15.70 -5.53 -5.17
CA ASP A 21 -15.42 -5.64 -6.61
C ASP A 21 -16.71 -5.66 -7.45
N ILE A 22 -17.72 -6.41 -6.98
CA ILE A 22 -19.03 -6.47 -7.66
C ILE A 22 -19.77 -5.13 -7.54
N GLY A 23 -19.63 -4.46 -6.39
CA GLY A 23 -20.15 -3.10 -6.17
C GLY A 23 -19.56 -2.09 -7.14
N ASP A 24 -18.25 -2.13 -7.33
CA ASP A 24 -17.50 -1.30 -8.27
C ASP A 24 -17.96 -1.53 -9.72
N LEU A 25 -18.02 -2.80 -10.13
CA LEU A 25 -18.52 -3.16 -11.46
C LEU A 25 -19.94 -2.65 -11.71
N ARG A 26 -20.84 -2.78 -10.70
CA ARG A 26 -22.20 -2.26 -10.78
C ARG A 26 -22.22 -0.74 -10.91
N ALA A 27 -21.45 -0.03 -10.08
CA ALA A 27 -21.39 1.43 -10.10
C ALA A 27 -20.90 1.93 -11.47
N ARG A 28 -19.88 1.31 -12.02
CA ARG A 28 -19.32 1.62 -13.33
C ARG A 28 -20.34 1.38 -14.47
N MET A 29 -21.02 0.23 -14.44
CA MET A 29 -22.08 -0.06 -15.43
C MET A 29 -23.20 0.96 -15.34
N LEU A 30 -23.66 1.31 -14.14
CA LEU A 30 -24.71 2.31 -13.95
C LEU A 30 -24.25 3.71 -14.38
N GLY A 31 -22.99 4.09 -14.10
CA GLY A 31 -22.39 5.34 -14.55
C GLY A 31 -22.47 5.48 -16.07
N ILE A 32 -22.04 4.43 -16.81
CA ILE A 32 -22.13 4.40 -18.27
C ILE A 32 -23.58 4.50 -18.77
N LEU A 33 -24.49 3.73 -18.18
CA LEU A 33 -25.90 3.71 -18.59
C LEU A 33 -26.65 5.02 -18.29
N LEU A 34 -26.30 5.67 -17.19
CA LEU A 34 -26.92 6.93 -16.74
C LEU A 34 -26.20 8.17 -17.26
N HIS A 35 -25.12 7.99 -18.03
CA HIS A 35 -24.26 9.07 -18.52
C HIS A 35 -23.76 9.98 -17.39
N VAL A 36 -23.43 9.39 -16.23
CA VAL A 36 -22.78 10.12 -15.14
C VAL A 36 -21.31 10.32 -15.53
N GLU A 37 -20.89 11.58 -15.55
CA GLU A 37 -19.47 11.88 -15.76
C GLU A 37 -18.66 11.33 -14.59
N GLU A 38 -17.73 10.42 -14.88
CA GLU A 38 -16.74 9.97 -13.90
C GLU A 38 -15.77 11.14 -13.63
N VAL A 39 -15.46 11.35 -12.36
CA VAL A 39 -14.43 12.35 -11.99
C VAL A 39 -13.09 11.86 -12.51
N ASP A 40 -12.48 12.63 -13.38
CA ASP A 40 -11.14 12.33 -13.89
C ASP A 40 -10.08 12.63 -12.80
N LEU A 41 -9.68 11.60 -12.08
CA LEU A 41 -8.68 11.72 -11.02
C LEU A 41 -7.25 11.92 -11.55
N SER A 42 -7.02 11.81 -12.86
CA SER A 42 -5.71 12.10 -13.47
C SER A 42 -5.46 13.59 -13.68
N ALA A 43 -6.53 14.41 -13.66
CA ALA A 43 -6.48 15.86 -13.90
C ALA A 43 -6.56 16.69 -12.60
N LEU A 44 -6.28 16.09 -11.46
CA LEU A 44 -6.35 16.77 -10.17
C LEU A 44 -5.27 17.86 -10.04
N PRO A 45 -5.57 19.00 -9.42
CA PRO A 45 -4.56 19.98 -9.05
C PRO A 45 -3.51 19.39 -8.09
N ALA A 46 -2.26 19.82 -8.21
CA ALA A 46 -1.22 19.42 -7.25
C ALA A 46 -1.59 19.83 -5.83
N GLY A 47 -1.36 18.94 -4.87
CA GLY A 47 -1.68 19.15 -3.46
C GLY A 47 -3.13 18.83 -3.08
N THR A 48 -3.88 18.14 -3.94
CA THR A 48 -5.26 17.74 -3.66
C THR A 48 -5.33 16.68 -2.56
N VAL A 49 -6.20 16.89 -1.57
CA VAL A 49 -6.65 15.88 -0.62
C VAL A 49 -7.94 15.27 -1.15
N LEU A 50 -7.93 13.96 -1.36
CA LEU A 50 -9.11 13.21 -1.80
C LEU A 50 -9.97 12.83 -0.60
N ALA A 51 -11.27 13.16 -0.65
CA ALA A 51 -12.25 12.67 0.30
C ALA A 51 -13.26 11.79 -0.45
N ALA A 52 -13.48 10.57 0.01
CA ALA A 52 -14.39 9.61 -0.61
C ALA A 52 -15.12 8.76 0.44
N HIS A 53 -16.23 8.15 0.07
CA HIS A 53 -16.84 7.13 0.92
C HIS A 53 -15.90 5.92 1.08
N ASP A 54 -15.39 5.42 -0.04
CA ASP A 54 -14.29 4.46 -0.15
C ASP A 54 -13.61 4.65 -1.51
N LEU A 55 -12.38 4.19 -1.67
CA LEU A 55 -11.68 4.20 -2.95
C LEU A 55 -11.68 2.79 -3.53
N THR A 56 -12.34 2.63 -4.67
CA THR A 56 -12.36 1.36 -5.39
C THR A 56 -11.14 1.23 -6.32
N PRO A 57 -10.76 0.00 -6.71
CA PRO A 57 -9.65 -0.20 -7.63
C PRO A 57 -9.78 0.58 -8.94
N SER A 58 -11.01 0.69 -9.49
CA SER A 58 -11.24 1.42 -10.73
C SER A 58 -11.03 2.93 -10.58
N MET A 59 -11.37 3.50 -9.44
CA MET A 59 -11.14 4.93 -9.14
C MET A 59 -9.65 5.26 -9.00
N THR A 60 -8.83 4.27 -8.68
CA THR A 60 -7.40 4.48 -8.42
C THR A 60 -6.54 4.41 -9.68
N ILE A 61 -7.13 3.96 -10.81
CA ILE A 61 -6.46 3.94 -12.11
C ILE A 61 -6.24 5.38 -12.58
N GLY A 62 -4.98 5.79 -12.69
CA GLY A 62 -4.61 7.14 -13.15
C GLY A 62 -4.37 8.16 -12.04
N LEU A 63 -4.48 7.78 -10.76
CA LEU A 63 -4.05 8.66 -9.68
C LEU A 63 -2.54 8.89 -9.75
N ASP A 64 -2.16 10.16 -9.82
CA ASP A 64 -0.76 10.58 -9.78
C ASP A 64 -0.39 11.01 -8.37
N LYS A 65 0.64 10.37 -7.81
CA LYS A 65 1.17 10.70 -6.48
C LYS A 65 1.70 12.14 -6.37
N GLU A 66 2.06 12.77 -7.49
CA GLU A 66 2.51 14.15 -7.47
C GLU A 66 1.36 15.14 -7.24
N HIS A 67 0.13 14.74 -7.58
CA HIS A 67 -1.07 15.55 -7.43
C HIS A 67 -1.80 15.29 -6.12
N VAL A 68 -1.77 14.06 -5.61
CA VAL A 68 -2.49 13.67 -4.39
C VAL A 68 -1.63 13.93 -3.15
N ALA A 69 -2.08 14.81 -2.27
CA ALA A 69 -1.40 15.16 -1.02
C ALA A 69 -1.91 14.38 0.20
N GLY A 70 -3.08 13.75 0.11
CA GLY A 70 -3.65 12.95 1.19
C GLY A 70 -4.95 12.28 0.79
N ILE A 71 -5.37 11.27 1.55
CA ILE A 71 -6.57 10.49 1.31
C ILE A 71 -7.39 10.42 2.60
N LEU A 72 -8.69 10.70 2.47
CA LEU A 72 -9.68 10.57 3.54
C LEU A 72 -10.81 9.65 3.06
N THR A 73 -11.21 8.68 3.89
CA THR A 73 -12.38 7.86 3.56
C THR A 73 -13.33 7.72 4.75
N GLU A 74 -14.64 7.60 4.48
CA GLU A 74 -15.65 7.35 5.51
C GLU A 74 -15.59 5.91 6.01
N THR A 75 -15.16 4.99 5.15
CA THR A 75 -15.04 3.57 5.46
C THR A 75 -13.60 3.09 5.22
N GLY A 76 -13.35 1.83 5.52
CA GLY A 76 -12.07 1.19 5.29
C GLY A 76 -11.26 0.96 6.56
N GLY A 77 -10.32 0.06 6.48
CA GLY A 77 -9.42 -0.32 7.56
C GLY A 77 -7.99 -0.48 7.06
N LYS A 78 -7.09 -0.95 7.93
CA LYS A 78 -5.65 -1.10 7.63
C LYS A 78 -5.34 -2.00 6.42
N THR A 79 -6.26 -2.88 6.05
CA THR A 79 -6.17 -3.83 4.94
C THR A 79 -7.06 -3.46 3.76
N SER A 80 -7.78 -2.33 3.80
CA SER A 80 -8.65 -1.88 2.71
C SER A 80 -7.82 -1.46 1.48
N HIS A 81 -8.47 -1.44 0.32
CA HIS A 81 -7.88 -0.94 -0.93
C HIS A 81 -7.33 0.48 -0.78
N SER A 82 -8.07 1.36 -0.11
CA SER A 82 -7.65 2.74 0.18
C SER A 82 -6.36 2.79 1.00
N ALA A 83 -6.18 1.88 1.99
CA ALA A 83 -4.96 1.81 2.78
C ALA A 83 -3.77 1.30 1.97
N ILE A 84 -3.98 0.29 1.12
CA ILE A 84 -2.95 -0.27 0.24
C ILE A 84 -2.50 0.79 -0.76
N LEU A 85 -3.45 1.50 -1.37
CA LEU A 85 -3.18 2.57 -2.31
C LEU A 85 -2.38 3.71 -1.66
N ALA A 86 -2.81 4.19 -0.49
CA ALA A 86 -2.12 5.26 0.21
C ALA A 86 -0.65 4.93 0.50
N ARG A 87 -0.38 3.66 0.88
CA ARG A 87 0.99 3.15 1.07
C ARG A 87 1.77 3.11 -0.24
N ALA A 88 1.15 2.64 -1.33
CA ALA A 88 1.80 2.56 -2.64
C ALA A 88 2.13 3.96 -3.21
N LEU A 89 1.26 4.94 -2.96
CA LEU A 89 1.48 6.34 -3.33
C LEU A 89 2.40 7.08 -2.35
N GLU A 90 2.69 6.50 -1.17
CA GLU A 90 3.43 7.13 -0.07
C GLU A 90 2.80 8.45 0.41
N VAL A 91 1.46 8.56 0.38
CA VAL A 91 0.71 9.72 0.85
C VAL A 91 0.04 9.45 2.20
N PRO A 92 -0.13 10.47 3.07
CA PRO A 92 -0.87 10.31 4.32
C PRO A 92 -2.32 9.96 4.05
N ALA A 93 -2.87 9.02 4.83
CA ALA A 93 -4.28 8.65 4.76
C ALA A 93 -4.89 8.51 6.15
N VAL A 94 -6.10 8.99 6.31
CA VAL A 94 -6.93 8.75 7.48
C VAL A 94 -8.24 8.13 7.00
N LEU A 95 -8.48 6.91 7.46
CA LEU A 95 -9.63 6.09 7.06
C LEU A 95 -10.66 6.04 8.18
N SER A 96 -11.89 5.70 7.83
CA SER A 96 -13.02 5.66 8.79
C SER A 96 -13.25 7.02 9.49
N VAL A 97 -13.22 8.10 8.71
CA VAL A 97 -13.55 9.45 9.17
C VAL A 97 -15.06 9.67 9.00
N PRO A 98 -15.85 9.66 10.08
CA PRO A 98 -17.31 9.78 9.96
C PRO A 98 -17.69 11.10 9.29
N ASP A 99 -18.70 11.05 8.41
CA ASP A 99 -19.35 12.22 7.81
C ASP A 99 -18.38 13.17 7.07
N VAL A 100 -17.20 12.67 6.65
CA VAL A 100 -16.19 13.53 6.00
C VAL A 100 -16.72 14.16 4.72
N LEU A 101 -17.58 13.48 3.98
CA LEU A 101 -18.18 14.00 2.75
C LEU A 101 -19.25 15.09 2.99
N GLU A 102 -19.88 15.08 4.16
CA GLU A 102 -20.83 16.13 4.56
C GLU A 102 -20.11 17.40 4.99
N ILE A 103 -18.97 17.25 5.67
CA ILE A 103 -18.21 18.34 6.31
C ILE A 103 -17.19 18.94 5.34
N ALA A 104 -16.47 18.12 4.57
CA ALA A 104 -15.49 18.59 3.59
C ALA A 104 -16.20 19.23 2.39
N LYS A 105 -15.68 20.38 1.97
CA LYS A 105 -16.16 21.08 0.76
C LYS A 105 -14.99 21.21 -0.20
N ASP A 106 -15.29 21.19 -1.49
CA ASP A 106 -14.26 21.38 -2.52
C ASP A 106 -13.55 22.71 -2.35
N GLY A 107 -12.23 22.68 -2.48
CA GLY A 107 -11.37 23.86 -2.34
C GLY A 107 -11.04 24.25 -0.89
N VAL A 108 -11.54 23.53 0.10
CA VAL A 108 -11.18 23.76 1.51
C VAL A 108 -9.77 23.27 1.80
N THR A 109 -8.99 24.07 2.51
CA THR A 109 -7.68 23.62 3.01
C THR A 109 -7.86 22.58 4.09
N ALA A 110 -7.11 21.46 3.98
CA ALA A 110 -7.12 20.38 4.95
C ALA A 110 -5.71 20.04 5.43
N VAL A 111 -5.59 19.65 6.69
CA VAL A 111 -4.42 18.95 7.24
C VAL A 111 -4.77 17.47 7.37
N VAL A 112 -3.89 16.61 6.88
CA VAL A 112 -4.00 15.15 7.00
C VAL A 112 -2.73 14.61 7.60
N ASP A 113 -2.81 14.12 8.83
CA ASP A 113 -1.73 13.45 9.54
C ASP A 113 -2.04 11.96 9.68
N GLY A 114 -1.52 11.16 8.76
CA GLY A 114 -1.72 9.71 8.75
C GLY A 114 -0.97 8.98 9.86
N GLY A 115 0.03 9.60 10.48
CA GLY A 115 0.77 9.04 11.61
C GLY A 115 -0.03 9.12 12.91
N GLU A 116 -0.60 10.30 13.18
CA GLU A 116 -1.43 10.56 14.36
C GLU A 116 -2.92 10.25 14.14
N GLY A 117 -3.35 10.01 12.88
CA GLY A 117 -4.75 9.80 12.54
C GLY A 117 -5.60 11.07 12.69
N VAL A 118 -5.01 12.23 12.42
CA VAL A 118 -5.66 13.54 12.60
C VAL A 118 -6.06 14.15 11.27
N VAL A 119 -7.28 14.68 11.21
CA VAL A 119 -7.80 15.48 10.09
C VAL A 119 -8.28 16.83 10.64
N ILE A 120 -7.84 17.93 10.04
CA ILE A 120 -8.33 19.28 10.37
C ILE A 120 -8.79 19.92 9.06
N LEU A 121 -10.07 20.22 8.97
CA LEU A 121 -10.65 20.97 7.86
C LEU A 121 -10.69 22.45 8.22
N SER A 122 -10.33 23.33 7.28
CA SER A 122 -10.20 24.76 7.51
C SER A 122 -9.33 25.11 8.74
N PRO A 123 -8.06 24.63 8.79
CA PRO A 123 -7.20 24.89 9.94
C PRO A 123 -7.01 26.37 10.15
N GLU A 124 -6.90 26.80 11.42
CA GLU A 124 -6.45 28.13 11.76
C GLU A 124 -5.00 28.35 11.32
N GLN A 125 -4.61 29.61 11.10
CA GLN A 125 -3.26 29.93 10.58
C GLN A 125 -2.14 29.31 11.42
N GLY A 126 -2.24 29.34 12.75
CA GLY A 126 -1.24 28.77 13.65
C GLY A 126 -1.15 27.24 13.56
N GLN A 127 -2.30 26.56 13.38
CA GLN A 127 -2.32 25.11 13.16
C GLN A 127 -1.66 24.76 11.83
N LEU A 128 -1.98 25.49 10.77
CA LEU A 128 -1.40 25.28 9.45
C LEU A 128 0.12 25.42 9.48
N GLU A 129 0.64 26.46 10.13
CA GLU A 129 2.08 26.71 10.26
C GLU A 129 2.78 25.59 11.05
N ASP A 130 2.16 25.10 12.14
CA ASP A 130 2.71 23.99 12.93
C ASP A 130 2.82 22.70 12.09
N TYR A 131 1.75 22.34 11.37
CA TYR A 131 1.78 21.14 10.52
C TYR A 131 2.69 21.29 9.29
N GLN A 132 2.83 22.49 8.74
CA GLN A 132 3.82 22.77 7.71
C GLN A 132 5.25 22.58 8.22
N ALA A 133 5.55 23.04 9.43
CA ALA A 133 6.84 22.83 10.07
C ALA A 133 7.12 21.34 10.34
N ARG A 134 6.13 20.59 10.84
CA ARG A 134 6.23 19.13 11.03
C ARG A 134 6.49 18.41 9.71
N ARG A 135 5.77 18.76 8.63
CA ARG A 135 5.98 18.22 7.30
C ARG A 135 7.37 18.49 6.77
N ALA A 136 7.84 19.74 6.90
CA ALA A 136 9.19 20.12 6.47
C ALA A 136 10.27 19.34 7.22
N LYS A 137 10.13 19.15 8.54
CA LYS A 137 11.03 18.34 9.35
C LYS A 137 11.04 16.88 8.88
N TRP A 138 9.86 16.27 8.67
CA TRP A 138 9.72 14.89 8.21
C TRP A 138 10.36 14.67 6.83
N LEU A 139 10.15 15.60 5.89
CA LEU A 139 10.79 15.56 4.57
C LEU A 139 12.30 15.65 4.66
N GLY A 140 12.83 16.57 5.51
CA GLY A 140 14.26 16.68 5.74
C GLY A 140 14.88 15.42 6.36
N GLU A 141 14.17 14.75 7.27
CA GLU A 141 14.60 13.46 7.83
C GLU A 141 14.62 12.36 6.76
N ARG A 142 13.64 12.32 5.86
CA ARG A 142 13.65 11.39 4.72
C ARG A 142 14.82 11.62 3.76
N GLU A 143 15.12 12.88 3.43
CA GLU A 143 16.28 13.22 2.60
C GLU A 143 17.60 12.79 3.27
N LEU A 144 17.72 13.00 4.58
CA LEU A 144 18.88 12.51 5.34
C LEU A 144 19.01 10.99 5.27
N LEU A 145 17.91 10.24 5.38
CA LEU A 145 17.94 8.78 5.27
C LEU A 145 18.47 8.33 3.89
N GLN A 146 18.10 9.04 2.81
CA GLN A 146 18.61 8.73 1.47
C GLN A 146 20.13 8.91 1.35
N ILE A 147 20.73 9.89 2.06
CA ILE A 147 22.18 10.06 2.09
C ILE A 147 22.87 8.86 2.75
N TYR A 148 22.21 8.21 3.71
CA TYR A 148 22.74 7.03 4.39
C TYR A 148 22.56 5.73 3.61
N ARG A 149 21.64 5.66 2.66
CA ARG A 149 21.34 4.47 1.86
C ARG A 149 22.57 3.87 1.19
N ASP A 150 23.44 4.73 0.63
CA ASP A 150 24.61 4.31 -0.13
C ASP A 150 25.88 4.25 0.73
N ARG A 151 25.76 4.46 2.05
CA ARG A 151 26.88 4.38 3.00
C ARG A 151 26.93 3.00 3.63
N GLY A 152 28.13 2.40 3.62
CA GLY A 152 28.34 1.16 4.38
C GLY A 152 28.06 1.35 5.86
N THR A 153 27.25 0.48 6.43
CA THR A 153 26.83 0.54 7.84
C THR A 153 27.98 0.13 8.76
N ARG A 154 28.24 0.96 9.77
CA ARG A 154 29.26 0.72 10.79
C ARG A 154 28.74 1.10 12.17
N THR A 155 29.17 0.32 13.16
CA THR A 155 28.98 0.67 14.59
C THR A 155 29.85 1.86 14.97
N ALA A 156 29.62 2.46 16.15
CA ALA A 156 30.40 3.59 16.65
C ALA A 156 31.91 3.25 16.86
N ASP A 157 32.24 1.99 17.13
CA ASP A 157 33.59 1.46 17.23
C ASP A 157 34.20 1.07 15.86
N GLY A 158 33.51 1.33 14.77
CA GLY A 158 33.97 1.14 13.39
C GLY A 158 33.76 -0.25 12.80
N ARG A 159 33.12 -1.18 13.49
CA ARG A 159 32.83 -2.51 12.98
C ARG A 159 31.79 -2.43 11.85
N LYS A 160 32.07 -3.05 10.70
CA LYS A 160 31.13 -3.17 9.61
C LYS A 160 29.96 -4.08 10.02
N VAL A 161 28.73 -3.63 9.73
CA VAL A 161 27.49 -4.41 9.86
C VAL A 161 26.84 -4.46 8.48
N GLU A 162 26.48 -5.64 8.04
CA GLU A 162 25.80 -5.83 6.78
C GLU A 162 24.28 -5.79 6.99
N LEU A 163 23.57 -5.04 6.15
CA LEU A 163 22.12 -4.88 6.22
C LEU A 163 21.47 -5.73 5.15
N TYR A 164 20.77 -6.77 5.59
CA TYR A 164 20.07 -7.71 4.73
C TYR A 164 18.55 -7.50 4.83
N ALA A 165 17.87 -7.61 3.70
CA ALA A 165 16.42 -7.50 3.64
C ALA A 165 15.75 -8.86 3.89
N ASN A 166 14.51 -8.81 4.39
CA ASN A 166 13.59 -9.95 4.40
C ASN A 166 12.57 -9.73 3.29
N ILE A 167 12.35 -10.73 2.44
CA ILE A 167 11.46 -10.63 1.28
C ILE A 167 10.45 -11.79 1.23
N GLY A 168 9.31 -11.56 0.59
CA GLY A 168 8.31 -12.57 0.26
C GLY A 168 8.18 -12.83 -1.25
N GLY A 169 8.77 -11.99 -2.12
CA GLY A 169 8.66 -12.12 -3.57
C GLY A 169 9.57 -11.18 -4.34
N ILE A 170 9.35 -11.13 -5.66
CA ILE A 170 10.17 -10.33 -6.60
C ILE A 170 10.04 -8.83 -6.32
N SER A 171 8.82 -8.33 -6.07
CA SER A 171 8.56 -6.91 -5.78
C SER A 171 9.31 -6.43 -4.52
N ASP A 172 9.38 -7.28 -3.50
CA ASP A 172 10.14 -6.98 -2.29
C ASP A 172 11.65 -6.94 -2.57
N ALA A 173 12.14 -7.82 -3.46
CA ALA A 173 13.54 -7.82 -3.88
C ALA A 173 13.90 -6.55 -4.65
N GLU A 174 13.03 -6.07 -5.54
CA GLU A 174 13.20 -4.78 -6.23
C GLU A 174 13.25 -3.62 -5.24
N ALA A 175 12.33 -3.60 -4.28
CA ALA A 175 12.31 -2.61 -3.20
C ALA A 175 13.58 -2.67 -2.34
N ALA A 176 14.07 -3.88 -2.01
CA ALA A 176 15.29 -4.08 -1.24
C ALA A 176 16.54 -3.56 -1.99
N VAL A 177 16.64 -3.81 -3.29
CA VAL A 177 17.70 -3.26 -4.14
C VAL A 177 17.64 -1.73 -4.14
N HIS A 178 16.45 -1.16 -4.33
CA HIS A 178 16.25 0.28 -4.32
C HIS A 178 16.60 0.92 -2.97
N ALA A 179 16.31 0.23 -1.87
CA ALA A 179 16.66 0.65 -0.52
C ALA A 179 18.16 0.48 -0.17
N GLY A 180 18.97 -0.12 -1.04
CA GLY A 180 20.39 -0.32 -0.84
C GLY A 180 20.75 -1.55 0.02
N ALA A 181 19.89 -2.56 0.08
CA ALA A 181 20.18 -3.80 0.82
C ALA A 181 21.49 -4.45 0.33
N GLU A 182 22.30 -4.93 1.27
CA GLU A 182 23.59 -5.59 1.00
C GLU A 182 23.43 -7.08 0.69
N GLY A 183 22.22 -7.64 0.95
CA GLY A 183 21.84 -9.02 0.66
C GLY A 183 20.39 -9.30 1.05
N ILE A 184 19.95 -10.52 0.82
CA ILE A 184 18.68 -11.05 1.32
C ILE A 184 18.96 -12.05 2.43
N GLY A 185 18.62 -11.68 3.66
CA GLY A 185 18.83 -12.50 4.85
C GLY A 185 17.75 -13.57 5.04
N LEU A 186 16.57 -13.34 4.46
CA LEU A 186 15.48 -14.29 4.50
C LEU A 186 14.53 -14.06 3.31
N PHE A 187 14.52 -15.01 2.38
CA PHE A 187 13.46 -15.13 1.41
C PHE A 187 12.41 -16.13 1.93
N ARG A 188 11.24 -15.62 2.27
CA ARG A 188 10.11 -16.39 2.80
C ARG A 188 9.33 -17.01 1.65
N THR A 189 9.68 -18.24 1.29
CA THR A 189 9.10 -18.89 0.12
C THR A 189 7.63 -19.29 0.30
N GLU A 190 7.12 -19.34 1.52
CA GLU A 190 5.72 -19.64 1.79
C GLU A 190 4.74 -18.71 1.05
N PHE A 191 5.11 -17.46 0.79
CA PHE A 191 4.26 -16.54 0.03
C PHE A 191 4.04 -17.00 -1.42
N LEU A 192 5.04 -17.67 -2.04
CA LEU A 192 4.86 -18.25 -3.37
C LEU A 192 3.79 -19.33 -3.40
N PHE A 193 3.55 -19.97 -2.27
CA PHE A 193 2.55 -21.02 -2.14
C PHE A 193 1.20 -20.48 -1.70
N MET A 194 1.18 -19.46 -0.83
CA MET A 194 -0.06 -18.85 -0.31
C MET A 194 -0.84 -18.10 -1.40
N ASP A 195 -0.16 -17.51 -2.36
CA ASP A 195 -0.78 -16.73 -3.45
C ASP A 195 -1.28 -17.62 -4.61
N CYS A 196 -1.13 -18.94 -4.50
CA CYS A 196 -1.52 -19.92 -5.53
C CYS A 196 -2.76 -20.71 -5.11
N THR A 197 -3.52 -21.16 -6.12
CA THR A 197 -4.65 -22.09 -5.95
C THR A 197 -4.25 -23.55 -6.02
N ALA A 198 -3.01 -23.83 -6.42
CA ALA A 198 -2.42 -25.17 -6.53
C ALA A 198 -0.92 -25.10 -6.23
N LEU A 199 -0.31 -26.23 -5.98
CA LEU A 199 1.12 -26.34 -5.72
C LEU A 199 1.93 -25.75 -6.89
N PRO A 200 2.78 -24.70 -6.67
CA PRO A 200 3.62 -24.17 -7.72
C PRO A 200 4.62 -25.22 -8.19
N SER A 201 4.74 -25.35 -9.51
CA SER A 201 5.68 -26.26 -10.15
C SER A 201 7.14 -25.89 -9.83
N GLU A 202 8.06 -26.83 -10.06
CA GLU A 202 9.50 -26.59 -9.93
C GLU A 202 9.97 -25.44 -10.83
N GLU A 203 9.45 -25.36 -12.05
CA GLU A 203 9.79 -24.28 -13.00
C GLU A 203 9.31 -22.91 -12.54
N GLU A 204 8.09 -22.80 -12.00
CA GLU A 204 7.57 -21.55 -11.45
C GLU A 204 8.40 -21.08 -10.25
N GLN A 205 8.76 -21.97 -9.35
CA GLN A 205 9.63 -21.66 -8.22
C GLN A 205 11.04 -21.26 -8.70
N TYR A 206 11.61 -22.01 -9.64
CA TYR A 206 12.92 -21.72 -10.22
C TYR A 206 12.96 -20.33 -10.84
N GLU A 207 11.94 -19.96 -11.60
CA GLU A 207 11.89 -18.66 -12.27
C GLU A 207 11.91 -17.51 -11.26
N VAL A 208 11.16 -17.60 -10.16
CA VAL A 208 11.16 -16.60 -9.10
C VAL A 208 12.54 -16.52 -8.42
N TYR A 209 13.14 -17.66 -8.07
CA TYR A 209 14.47 -17.67 -7.44
C TYR A 209 15.54 -17.11 -8.37
N ARG A 210 15.45 -17.42 -9.66
CA ARG A 210 16.35 -16.91 -10.69
C ARG A 210 16.25 -15.38 -10.79
N GLN A 211 15.04 -14.85 -10.87
CA GLN A 211 14.81 -13.39 -10.95
C GLN A 211 15.33 -12.67 -9.71
N VAL A 212 15.01 -13.14 -8.52
CA VAL A 212 15.52 -12.56 -7.27
C VAL A 212 17.05 -12.60 -7.23
N SER A 213 17.68 -13.72 -7.62
CA SER A 213 19.13 -13.85 -7.65
C SER A 213 19.77 -12.89 -8.66
N GLN A 214 19.13 -12.66 -9.82
CA GLN A 214 19.58 -11.71 -10.82
C GLN A 214 19.47 -10.25 -10.34
N LEU A 215 18.35 -9.89 -9.70
CA LEU A 215 18.16 -8.56 -9.09
C LEU A 215 19.23 -8.26 -8.05
N MET A 216 19.63 -9.25 -7.27
CA MET A 216 20.66 -9.08 -6.24
C MET A 216 22.08 -9.02 -6.80
N ALA A 217 22.31 -9.29 -8.09
CA ALA A 217 23.57 -9.06 -8.80
C ALA A 217 24.83 -9.60 -8.08
N GLY A 218 24.78 -10.84 -7.60
CA GLY A 218 25.88 -11.53 -6.91
C GLY A 218 26.01 -11.24 -5.41
N LYS A 219 25.09 -10.47 -4.82
CA LYS A 219 24.93 -10.36 -3.37
C LYS A 219 24.34 -11.65 -2.81
N GLU A 220 24.56 -11.91 -1.52
CA GLU A 220 24.03 -13.10 -0.85
C GLU A 220 22.50 -13.11 -0.82
N VAL A 221 21.91 -14.26 -1.10
CA VAL A 221 20.47 -14.51 -1.02
C VAL A 221 20.24 -15.80 -0.25
N ILE A 222 19.66 -15.69 0.96
CA ILE A 222 19.30 -16.84 1.78
C ILE A 222 17.83 -17.18 1.51
N ILE A 223 17.60 -18.32 0.85
CA ILE A 223 16.26 -18.84 0.54
C ILE A 223 15.87 -19.82 1.62
N ARG A 224 14.81 -19.54 2.37
CA ARG A 224 14.23 -20.47 3.31
C ARG A 224 13.36 -21.48 2.54
N THR A 225 13.57 -22.76 2.77
CA THR A 225 12.63 -23.79 2.28
C THR A 225 11.25 -23.62 2.91
N LEU A 226 10.22 -24.24 2.30
CA LEU A 226 8.84 -24.08 2.70
C LEU A 226 8.65 -24.27 4.21
N ASP A 227 8.10 -23.24 4.85
CA ASP A 227 7.78 -23.19 6.28
C ASP A 227 6.29 -22.88 6.43
N VAL A 228 5.50 -23.95 6.51
CA VAL A 228 4.03 -23.94 6.60
C VAL A 228 3.60 -24.67 7.86
N GLY A 229 2.59 -24.13 8.55
CA GLY A 229 2.01 -24.70 9.76
C GLY A 229 1.60 -23.63 10.77
N GLY A 230 0.84 -24.01 11.78
CA GLY A 230 0.38 -23.09 12.83
C GLY A 230 -0.65 -22.07 12.30
N ASP A 231 -0.21 -20.84 12.13
CA ASP A 231 -1.01 -19.71 11.66
C ASP A 231 -1.06 -19.53 10.13
N LYS A 232 -0.32 -20.37 9.39
CA LYS A 232 -0.22 -20.29 7.92
C LYS A 232 -0.86 -21.54 7.30
N ALA A 233 -2.17 -21.48 7.09
CA ALA A 233 -2.88 -22.53 6.39
C ALA A 233 -2.72 -22.37 4.87
N ILE A 234 -2.40 -23.47 4.18
CA ILE A 234 -2.47 -23.57 2.73
C ILE A 234 -3.44 -24.70 2.40
N ASP A 235 -4.66 -24.33 2.05
CA ASP A 235 -5.80 -25.25 1.95
C ASP A 235 -5.55 -26.45 1.01
N TYR A 236 -4.88 -26.22 -0.13
CA TYR A 236 -4.61 -27.27 -1.12
C TYR A 236 -3.47 -28.23 -0.71
N LEU A 237 -2.70 -27.94 0.35
CA LEU A 237 -1.69 -28.87 0.88
C LEU A 237 -2.26 -29.81 1.93
N GLY A 238 -3.47 -29.55 2.46
CA GLY A 238 -4.13 -30.42 3.44
C GLY A 238 -3.38 -30.52 4.77
N MET A 239 -2.60 -29.51 5.12
CA MET A 239 -1.79 -29.45 6.33
C MET A 239 -2.32 -28.41 7.30
#